data_bd514939e47d7cabdc28942d45b7ed39
#
_entry.id   bd514939e47d7cabdc28942d45b7ed39
#
_cell.length_a   1.000
_cell.length_b   1.000
_cell.length_c   1.000
_cell.angle_alpha   90.00
_cell.angle_beta   90.00
_cell.angle_gamma   90.00
#
_symmetry.space_group_name_H-M   'P 1'
#
loop_
_entity.id
_entity.type
_entity.pdbx_description
1 polymer ?
#
loop_
_entity_poly.entity_id
_entity_poly.type
_entity_poly.pdbx_seq_one_letter_code
_entity_poly.pdbx_strand_id
1 'polypeptide(L)'
;MINNRNINICNNCGKLGHIFHQCKLPITSYGIIVFREYEKKYQYLMIRRKDSFGYIDFIRGKYNPYNIEQIQKIIDEMSIEEKTRLLNNDFNKLWKDMWGENNNSSQYKNEELTSQRKFEMLKNGVLIDNDIVKLDALISNSSTNWLETEWEFPKGRRNTNEKDIDCALREFEEETGYYQKDLIIVDNLLPLEEIFIGSNHKSYKHKYFLAYMNSNIDILEKFQITEVSKLDWKTVDECIKCIRPYHLEKKKVIQNINNLLEEYRFY
;
A
#
# COMPACT_ATOMS: atom_id res chain seq x y z
N MET A 1 37.98 27.28 3.86
CA MET A 1 37.55 25.87 3.90
C MET A 1 36.03 25.87 4.07
N ILE A 2 35.29 25.62 3.00
CA ILE A 2 33.81 25.56 3.03
C ILE A 2 33.50 24.17 3.56
N ASN A 3 32.96 24.09 4.79
CA ASN A 3 32.45 22.87 5.36
C ASN A 3 31.30 22.35 4.47
N ASN A 4 31.56 21.31 3.69
CA ASN A 4 30.53 20.49 3.08
C ASN A 4 29.71 19.81 4.19
N ARG A 5 28.75 20.53 4.77
CA ARG A 5 27.68 19.91 5.55
C ARG A 5 26.92 19.05 4.55
N ASN A 6 26.93 17.74 4.75
CA ASN A 6 26.02 16.83 4.06
C ASN A 6 24.59 17.34 4.26
N ILE A 7 24.06 18.02 3.25
CA ILE A 7 22.73 18.59 3.32
C ILE A 7 21.79 17.40 3.10
N ASN A 8 21.20 16.88 4.18
CA ASN A 8 20.23 15.81 4.12
C ASN A 8 18.98 16.25 3.34
N ILE A 9 18.66 15.54 2.27
CA ILE A 9 17.42 15.70 1.53
C ILE A 9 16.43 14.67 2.08
N CYS A 10 15.25 15.11 2.47
CA CYS A 10 14.21 14.24 2.98
C CYS A 10 13.54 13.46 1.85
N ASN A 11 13.66 12.13 1.83
CA ASN A 11 13.02 11.29 0.83
C ASN A 11 11.49 11.40 0.82
N ASN A 12 10.88 11.79 1.97
CA ASN A 12 9.43 11.98 2.03
C ASN A 12 8.96 13.22 1.26
N CYS A 13 9.56 14.39 1.56
CA CYS A 13 9.05 15.67 1.07
C CYS A 13 9.99 16.39 0.10
N GLY A 14 11.21 15.87 -0.15
CA GLY A 14 12.20 16.48 -1.02
C GLY A 14 12.89 17.75 -0.46
N LYS A 15 12.54 18.19 0.75
CA LYS A 15 13.12 19.39 1.35
C LYS A 15 14.46 19.08 2.02
N LEU A 16 15.34 20.10 2.03
CA LEU A 16 16.63 20.05 2.71
C LEU A 16 16.48 20.20 4.24
N GLY A 17 17.48 19.71 4.99
CA GLY A 17 17.66 20.01 6.41
C GLY A 17 17.06 18.99 7.38
N HIS A 18 16.42 17.92 6.92
CA HIS A 18 15.95 16.81 7.76
C HIS A 18 15.93 15.48 6.99
N ILE A 19 15.84 14.37 7.71
CA ILE A 19 15.67 13.02 7.15
C ILE A 19 14.23 12.55 7.29
N PHE A 20 13.88 11.43 6.65
CA PHE A 20 12.52 10.87 6.62
C PHE A 20 11.85 10.81 8.01
N HIS A 21 12.55 10.29 9.02
CA HIS A 21 12.01 10.11 10.37
C HIS A 21 11.72 11.44 11.12
N GLN A 22 12.28 12.55 10.65
CA GLN A 22 12.07 13.89 11.20
C GLN A 22 11.03 14.67 10.40
N CYS A 23 10.52 14.11 9.31
CA CYS A 23 9.55 14.78 8.46
C CYS A 23 8.20 14.91 9.17
N LYS A 24 7.68 16.13 9.21
CA LYS A 24 6.37 16.46 9.83
C LYS A 24 5.21 16.41 8.82
N LEU A 25 5.52 16.20 7.54
CA LEU A 25 4.49 16.08 6.50
C LEU A 25 3.96 14.65 6.44
N PRO A 26 2.75 14.44 5.89
CA PRO A 26 2.22 13.11 5.63
C PRO A 26 3.22 12.22 4.90
N ILE A 27 3.21 10.93 5.17
CA ILE A 27 4.01 9.95 4.46
C ILE A 27 3.50 9.90 3.02
N THR A 28 4.37 10.33 2.08
CA THR A 28 3.96 10.54 0.69
C THR A 28 4.43 9.40 -0.20
N SER A 29 3.51 8.87 -1.01
CA SER A 29 3.77 7.96 -2.12
C SER A 29 3.36 8.61 -3.45
N TYR A 30 4.01 8.19 -4.52
CA TYR A 30 3.79 8.69 -5.88
C TYR A 30 3.43 7.52 -6.77
N GLY A 31 2.41 7.68 -7.59
CA GLY A 31 1.93 6.62 -8.47
C GLY A 31 1.35 7.16 -9.76
N ILE A 32 0.92 6.24 -10.61
CA ILE A 32 0.27 6.54 -11.87
C ILE A 32 -1.09 5.85 -11.88
N ILE A 33 -2.13 6.61 -12.22
CA ILE A 33 -3.42 6.04 -12.60
C ILE A 33 -3.41 5.94 -14.11
N VAL A 34 -3.37 4.71 -14.60
CA VAL A 34 -3.38 4.43 -16.04
C VAL A 34 -4.79 4.13 -16.48
N PHE A 35 -5.21 4.77 -17.56
CA PHE A 35 -6.48 4.47 -18.20
C PHE A 35 -6.28 4.05 -19.66
N ARG A 36 -7.27 3.33 -20.17
CA ARG A 36 -7.43 3.00 -21.60
C ARG A 36 -8.89 3.14 -22.01
N GLU A 37 -9.12 3.28 -23.28
CA GLU A 37 -10.45 3.13 -23.86
C GLU A 37 -10.60 1.71 -24.42
N TYR A 38 -11.59 0.97 -23.91
CA TYR A 38 -11.91 -0.37 -24.38
C TYR A 38 -13.43 -0.51 -24.52
N GLU A 39 -13.90 -0.95 -25.70
CA GLU A 39 -15.35 -1.07 -26.00
C GLU A 39 -16.16 0.19 -25.66
N LYS A 40 -15.60 1.36 -25.99
CA LYS A 40 -16.22 2.69 -25.73
C LYS A 40 -16.40 3.01 -24.25
N LYS A 41 -15.65 2.36 -23.36
CA LYS A 41 -15.62 2.65 -21.92
C LYS A 41 -14.19 2.89 -21.46
N TYR A 42 -14.02 3.77 -20.49
CA TYR A 42 -12.76 3.91 -19.82
C TYR A 42 -12.55 2.77 -18.83
N GLN A 43 -11.36 2.19 -18.86
CA GLN A 43 -10.89 1.22 -17.89
C GLN A 43 -9.60 1.72 -17.26
N TYR A 44 -9.41 1.38 -15.99
CA TYR A 44 -8.29 1.79 -15.16
C TYR A 44 -7.50 0.56 -14.72
N LEU A 45 -6.18 0.62 -14.82
CA LEU A 45 -5.32 -0.46 -14.33
C LEU A 45 -5.24 -0.40 -12.81
N MET A 46 -5.64 -1.46 -12.16
CA MET A 46 -5.50 -1.62 -10.72
C MET A 46 -4.62 -2.83 -10.38
N ILE A 47 -3.90 -2.73 -9.28
CA ILE A 47 -3.16 -3.82 -8.66
C ILE A 47 -3.91 -4.31 -7.43
N ARG A 48 -3.88 -5.64 -7.20
CA ARG A 48 -4.26 -6.24 -5.92
C ARG A 48 -3.01 -6.55 -5.14
N ARG A 49 -2.92 -6.05 -3.92
CA ARG A 49 -1.80 -6.33 -3.03
C ARG A 49 -1.64 -7.82 -2.79
N LYS A 50 -0.41 -8.29 -2.58
CA LYS A 50 -0.14 -9.66 -2.13
C LYS A 50 -0.67 -9.86 -0.70
N ASP A 51 -0.30 -8.95 0.19
CA ASP A 51 -0.71 -8.95 1.59
C ASP A 51 -1.40 -7.62 1.94
N SER A 52 -2.43 -7.68 2.79
CA SER A 52 -3.14 -6.49 3.26
C SER A 52 -2.27 -5.60 4.14
N PHE A 53 -2.61 -4.32 4.22
CA PHE A 53 -1.91 -3.40 5.13
C PHE A 53 -1.99 -3.87 6.58
N GLY A 54 -3.15 -4.35 7.02
CA GLY A 54 -3.34 -4.89 8.35
C GLY A 54 -2.45 -6.11 8.61
N TYR A 55 -2.36 -7.04 7.67
CA TYR A 55 -1.51 -8.21 7.81
C TYR A 55 -0.03 -7.84 7.92
N ILE A 56 0.45 -6.94 7.05
CA ILE A 56 1.84 -6.46 7.08
C ILE A 56 2.14 -5.76 8.41
N ASP A 57 1.27 -4.84 8.85
CA ASP A 57 1.47 -4.12 10.12
C ASP A 57 1.41 -5.06 11.33
N PHE A 58 0.57 -6.09 11.28
CA PHE A 58 0.48 -7.10 12.32
C PHE A 58 1.76 -7.94 12.41
N ILE A 59 2.21 -8.54 11.30
CA ILE A 59 3.44 -9.36 11.27
C ILE A 59 4.66 -8.51 11.66
N ARG A 60 4.72 -7.24 11.27
CA ARG A 60 5.78 -6.31 11.66
C ARG A 60 5.66 -5.75 13.07
N GLY A 61 4.68 -6.20 13.85
CA GLY A 61 4.47 -5.77 15.23
C GLY A 61 4.23 -4.25 15.38
N LYS A 62 3.61 -3.59 14.39
CA LYS A 62 3.33 -2.14 14.39
C LYS A 62 2.12 -1.77 15.26
N TYR A 63 1.97 -2.44 16.39
CA TYR A 63 0.91 -2.23 17.38
C TYR A 63 1.45 -2.32 18.79
N ASN A 64 0.67 -1.81 19.74
CA ASN A 64 0.89 -2.08 21.16
C ASN A 64 0.06 -3.33 21.54
N PRO A 65 0.69 -4.42 22.09
CA PRO A 65 -0.03 -5.65 22.48
C PRO A 65 -1.16 -5.45 23.51
N TYR A 66 -1.14 -4.34 24.24
CA TYR A 66 -2.17 -3.98 25.23
C TYR A 66 -3.27 -3.07 24.67
N ASN A 67 -3.17 -2.64 23.40
CA ASN A 67 -4.19 -1.83 22.77
C ASN A 67 -5.07 -2.67 21.83
N ILE A 68 -6.09 -3.30 22.43
CA ILE A 68 -6.99 -4.23 21.73
C ILE A 68 -7.75 -3.55 20.61
N GLU A 69 -8.18 -2.32 20.79
CA GLU A 69 -8.90 -1.57 19.76
C GLU A 69 -8.04 -1.38 18.49
N GLN A 70 -6.75 -1.03 18.67
CA GLN A 70 -5.81 -0.91 17.56
C GLN A 70 -5.60 -2.25 16.85
N ILE A 71 -5.40 -3.33 17.62
CA ILE A 71 -5.18 -4.68 17.08
C ILE A 71 -6.42 -5.15 16.31
N GLN A 72 -7.62 -4.92 16.87
CA GLN A 72 -8.86 -5.30 16.21
C GLN A 72 -9.03 -4.58 14.86
N LYS A 73 -8.74 -3.26 14.79
CA LYS A 73 -8.75 -2.51 13.52
C LYS A 73 -7.79 -3.09 12.48
N ILE A 74 -6.59 -3.46 12.90
CA ILE A 74 -5.58 -4.10 12.04
C ILE A 74 -6.08 -5.46 11.54
N ILE A 75 -6.70 -6.28 12.39
CA ILE A 75 -7.27 -7.58 12.02
C ILE A 75 -8.48 -7.40 11.09
N ASP A 76 -9.28 -6.37 11.27
CA ASP A 76 -10.45 -6.08 10.43
C ASP A 76 -10.07 -5.63 9.01
N GLU A 77 -8.83 -5.21 8.76
CA GLU A 77 -8.32 -4.94 7.41
C GLU A 77 -7.93 -6.22 6.65
N MET A 78 -7.67 -7.33 7.36
CA MET A 78 -7.17 -8.58 6.76
C MET A 78 -8.24 -9.37 6.01
N SER A 79 -7.80 -10.11 5.01
CA SER A 79 -8.63 -11.12 4.34
C SER A 79 -8.85 -12.34 5.25
N ILE A 80 -9.89 -13.14 4.92
CA ILE A 80 -10.17 -14.41 5.63
C ILE A 80 -8.96 -15.35 5.55
N GLU A 81 -8.30 -15.41 4.39
CA GLU A 81 -7.10 -16.24 4.21
C GLU A 81 -5.96 -15.81 5.12
N GLU A 82 -5.71 -14.50 5.26
CA GLU A 82 -4.67 -13.97 6.13
C GLU A 82 -4.97 -14.23 7.61
N LYS A 83 -6.22 -14.05 8.05
CA LYS A 83 -6.67 -14.42 9.41
C LYS A 83 -6.44 -15.90 9.68
N THR A 84 -6.74 -16.76 8.71
CA THR A 84 -6.51 -18.20 8.79
C THR A 84 -5.01 -18.54 8.86
N ARG A 85 -4.18 -17.84 8.06
CA ARG A 85 -2.71 -18.00 8.13
C ARG A 85 -2.15 -17.68 9.52
N LEU A 86 -2.64 -16.61 10.18
CA LEU A 86 -2.22 -16.24 11.53
C LEU A 86 -2.54 -17.31 12.57
N LEU A 87 -3.67 -17.99 12.46
CA LEU A 87 -4.07 -19.06 13.40
C LEU A 87 -3.23 -20.32 13.21
N ASN A 88 -2.98 -20.71 11.96
CA ASN A 88 -2.45 -22.02 11.61
C ASN A 88 -0.93 -22.10 11.53
N ASN A 89 -0.23 -20.96 11.48
CA ASN A 89 1.22 -20.97 11.32
C ASN A 89 1.94 -20.35 12.53
N ASP A 90 3.22 -20.71 12.68
CA ASP A 90 4.14 -20.05 13.59
C ASP A 90 4.66 -18.72 12.99
N PHE A 91 5.24 -17.87 13.84
CA PHE A 91 5.74 -16.57 13.44
C PHE A 91 6.84 -16.67 12.38
N ASN A 92 7.75 -17.64 12.52
CA ASN A 92 8.90 -17.75 11.61
C ASN A 92 8.43 -18.05 10.18
N LYS A 93 7.42 -18.92 10.03
CA LYS A 93 6.81 -19.19 8.72
C LYS A 93 6.14 -17.95 8.15
N LEU A 94 5.30 -17.25 8.93
CA LEU A 94 4.61 -16.03 8.49
C LEU A 94 5.60 -14.92 8.07
N TRP A 95 6.69 -14.77 8.82
CA TRP A 95 7.75 -13.80 8.52
C TRP A 95 8.48 -14.14 7.22
N LYS A 96 8.84 -15.41 7.01
CA LYS A 96 9.49 -15.88 5.79
C LYS A 96 8.58 -15.76 4.57
N ASP A 97 7.30 -16.10 4.70
CA ASP A 97 6.30 -16.00 3.61
C ASP A 97 6.13 -14.56 3.14
N MET A 98 6.26 -13.58 4.05
CA MET A 98 6.17 -12.14 3.76
C MET A 98 7.44 -11.58 3.13
N TRP A 99 8.64 -11.92 3.67
CA TRP A 99 9.90 -11.26 3.29
C TRP A 99 10.81 -12.11 2.39
N GLY A 100 10.53 -13.40 2.24
CA GLY A 100 11.43 -14.35 1.60
C GLY A 100 12.58 -14.80 2.51
N GLU A 101 13.34 -15.79 2.06
CA GLU A 101 14.38 -16.45 2.89
C GLU A 101 15.67 -15.62 3.07
N ASN A 102 15.92 -14.59 2.26
CA ASN A 102 17.25 -13.96 2.13
C ASN A 102 17.41 -12.59 2.81
N ASN A 103 16.53 -12.17 3.71
CA ASN A 103 16.63 -10.86 4.36
C ASN A 103 17.56 -10.90 5.61
N ASN A 104 18.88 -10.80 5.38
CA ASN A 104 19.92 -10.89 6.42
C ASN A 104 20.42 -9.56 6.99
N SER A 105 19.74 -8.41 6.76
CA SER A 105 20.20 -7.14 7.35
C SER A 105 19.96 -7.10 8.86
N SER A 106 20.90 -6.51 9.61
CA SER A 106 20.81 -6.40 11.09
C SER A 106 19.56 -5.65 11.56
N GLN A 107 19.07 -4.70 10.77
CA GLN A 107 17.85 -3.94 11.05
C GLN A 107 16.61 -4.84 11.02
N TYR A 108 16.50 -5.73 10.03
CA TYR A 108 15.40 -6.69 9.92
C TYR A 108 15.40 -7.71 11.05
N LYS A 109 16.57 -8.18 11.51
CA LYS A 109 16.67 -9.12 12.65
C LYS A 109 16.14 -8.53 13.95
N ASN A 110 16.39 -7.25 14.23
CA ASN A 110 15.86 -6.60 15.43
C ASN A 110 14.33 -6.38 15.35
N GLU A 111 13.82 -6.04 14.17
CA GLU A 111 12.40 -5.92 13.94
C GLU A 111 11.71 -7.28 14.07
N GLU A 112 12.28 -8.34 13.49
CA GLU A 112 11.79 -9.72 13.57
C GLU A 112 11.64 -10.19 15.03
N LEU A 113 12.69 -10.08 15.84
CA LEU A 113 12.65 -10.48 17.26
C LEU A 113 11.59 -9.73 18.07
N THR A 114 11.46 -8.42 17.83
CA THR A 114 10.46 -7.61 18.52
C THR A 114 9.05 -7.97 18.10
N SER A 115 8.85 -8.21 16.82
CA SER A 115 7.56 -8.59 16.24
C SER A 115 7.15 -10.00 16.69
N GLN A 116 8.09 -10.94 16.70
CA GLN A 116 7.87 -12.29 17.21
C GLN A 116 7.38 -12.27 18.67
N ARG A 117 8.04 -11.52 19.54
CA ARG A 117 7.62 -11.41 20.95
C ARG A 117 6.17 -10.91 21.07
N LYS A 118 5.79 -9.90 20.31
CA LYS A 118 4.42 -9.37 20.33
C LYS A 118 3.40 -10.37 19.79
N PHE A 119 3.74 -11.09 18.72
CA PHE A 119 2.92 -12.16 18.17
C PHE A 119 2.68 -13.28 19.19
N GLU A 120 3.76 -13.79 19.82
CA GLU A 120 3.67 -14.85 20.83
C GLU A 120 2.90 -14.39 22.07
N MET A 121 3.05 -13.13 22.49
CA MET A 121 2.24 -12.58 23.59
C MET A 121 0.75 -12.70 23.28
N LEU A 122 0.30 -12.30 22.09
CA LEU A 122 -1.12 -12.38 21.69
C LEU A 122 -1.57 -13.83 21.50
N LYS A 123 -0.71 -14.69 20.97
CA LYS A 123 -1.04 -16.12 20.78
C LYS A 123 -1.22 -16.86 22.11
N ASN A 124 -0.37 -16.57 23.10
CA ASN A 124 -0.44 -17.17 24.44
C ASN A 124 -1.47 -16.50 25.36
N GLY A 125 -1.82 -15.26 25.08
CA GLY A 125 -2.77 -14.46 25.83
C GLY A 125 -2.12 -13.31 26.59
N VAL A 126 -2.71 -12.14 26.47
CA VAL A 126 -2.32 -10.90 27.17
C VAL A 126 -3.36 -10.58 28.22
N LEU A 127 -2.91 -10.34 29.45
CA LEU A 127 -3.80 -9.93 30.55
C LEU A 127 -4.12 -8.43 30.42
N ILE A 128 -5.41 -8.10 30.26
CA ILE A 128 -5.92 -6.74 30.15
C ILE A 128 -7.19 -6.66 31.01
N ASP A 129 -7.21 -5.74 31.96
CA ASP A 129 -8.36 -5.48 32.86
C ASP A 129 -8.93 -6.76 33.52
N ASN A 130 -8.04 -7.71 33.93
CA ASN A 130 -8.33 -9.03 34.51
C ASN A 130 -8.83 -10.09 33.52
N ASP A 131 -8.93 -9.79 32.24
CA ASP A 131 -9.30 -10.76 31.19
C ASP A 131 -8.07 -11.18 30.37
N ILE A 132 -8.02 -12.44 29.95
CA ILE A 132 -6.98 -12.93 29.05
C ILE A 132 -7.48 -12.83 27.61
N VAL A 133 -6.89 -11.91 26.85
CA VAL A 133 -7.19 -11.73 25.44
C VAL A 133 -6.19 -12.50 24.57
N LYS A 134 -6.69 -13.33 23.66
CA LYS A 134 -5.89 -14.13 22.74
C LYS A 134 -6.18 -13.76 21.29
N LEU A 135 -5.22 -14.12 20.41
CA LEU A 135 -5.30 -13.87 18.98
C LEU A 135 -6.52 -14.54 18.32
N ASP A 136 -6.84 -15.77 18.71
CA ASP A 136 -8.00 -16.51 18.20
C ASP A 136 -9.32 -15.81 18.53
N ALA A 137 -9.48 -15.29 19.75
CA ALA A 137 -10.64 -14.50 20.15
C ALA A 137 -10.75 -13.21 19.34
N LEU A 138 -9.62 -12.49 19.12
CA LEU A 138 -9.62 -11.27 18.31
C LEU A 138 -10.00 -11.53 16.85
N ILE A 139 -9.52 -12.62 16.26
CA ILE A 139 -9.88 -13.03 14.90
C ILE A 139 -11.35 -13.42 14.83
N SER A 140 -11.86 -14.17 15.81
CA SER A 140 -13.28 -14.57 15.87
C SER A 140 -14.22 -13.37 16.03
N ASN A 141 -13.78 -12.34 16.73
CA ASN A 141 -14.52 -11.09 16.93
C ASN A 141 -14.43 -10.12 15.74
N SER A 142 -13.68 -10.47 14.70
CA SER A 142 -13.51 -9.57 13.56
C SER A 142 -14.83 -9.34 12.84
N SER A 143 -15.16 -8.07 12.62
CA SER A 143 -16.39 -7.62 11.96
C SER A 143 -16.34 -7.76 10.43
N THR A 144 -15.22 -8.17 9.84
CA THR A 144 -14.99 -8.18 8.39
C THR A 144 -14.67 -9.57 7.85
N ASN A 145 -15.14 -9.84 6.62
CA ASN A 145 -14.95 -11.10 5.91
C ASN A 145 -14.47 -10.84 4.48
N TRP A 146 -13.33 -10.13 4.34
CA TRP A 146 -12.77 -9.82 3.04
C TRP A 146 -12.26 -11.09 2.36
N LEU A 147 -12.71 -11.34 1.14
CA LEU A 147 -12.25 -12.49 0.34
C LEU A 147 -10.89 -12.23 -0.32
N GLU A 148 -10.56 -10.97 -0.55
CA GLU A 148 -9.34 -10.53 -1.22
C GLU A 148 -8.64 -9.44 -0.41
N THR A 149 -7.34 -9.27 -0.64
CA THR A 149 -6.57 -8.12 -0.16
C THR A 149 -6.98 -6.83 -0.89
N GLU A 150 -6.42 -5.70 -0.50
CA GLU A 150 -6.81 -4.40 -1.06
C GLU A 150 -6.41 -4.25 -2.54
N TRP A 151 -7.33 -3.61 -3.29
CA TRP A 151 -7.08 -3.09 -4.63
C TRP A 151 -6.68 -1.63 -4.55
N GLU A 152 -5.63 -1.27 -5.30
CA GLU A 152 -5.11 0.09 -5.34
C GLU A 152 -4.47 0.42 -6.70
N PHE A 153 -4.03 1.68 -6.87
CA PHE A 153 -3.25 2.09 -8.02
C PHE A 153 -1.77 1.90 -7.74
N PRO A 154 -0.94 1.55 -8.74
CA PRO A 154 0.51 1.40 -8.59
C PRO A 154 1.14 2.67 -8.01
N LYS A 155 1.91 2.53 -6.93
CA LYS A 155 2.55 3.64 -6.22
C LYS A 155 3.59 3.20 -5.22
N GLY A 156 4.56 4.01 -5.00
CA GLY A 156 5.51 3.80 -3.92
C GLY A 156 6.23 5.06 -3.46
N ARG A 157 7.26 4.89 -2.67
CA ARG A 157 7.99 5.99 -2.04
C ARG A 157 9.21 6.38 -2.84
N ARG A 158 9.55 7.67 -2.79
CA ARG A 158 10.76 8.17 -3.45
C ARG A 158 12.02 7.56 -2.87
N ASN A 159 12.94 7.28 -3.76
CA ASN A 159 14.35 7.09 -3.46
C ASN A 159 15.05 8.44 -3.20
N THR A 160 16.29 8.38 -2.75
CA THR A 160 17.09 9.59 -2.51
C THR A 160 17.29 10.36 -3.82
N ASN A 161 16.94 11.66 -3.81
CA ASN A 161 17.08 12.57 -4.95
C ASN A 161 16.21 12.24 -6.17
N GLU A 162 15.22 11.38 -6.04
CA GLU A 162 14.28 11.03 -7.10
C GLU A 162 13.20 12.13 -7.26
N LYS A 163 12.81 12.46 -8.50
CA LYS A 163 11.66 13.35 -8.76
C LYS A 163 10.34 12.61 -8.56
N ASP A 164 9.27 13.35 -8.32
CA ASP A 164 7.93 12.78 -8.07
C ASP A 164 7.47 11.89 -9.24
N ILE A 165 7.61 12.37 -10.49
CA ILE A 165 7.22 11.60 -11.68
C ILE A 165 8.13 10.40 -11.94
N ASP A 166 9.44 10.52 -11.73
CA ASP A 166 10.39 9.42 -11.94
C ASP A 166 10.10 8.28 -10.93
N CYS A 167 9.75 8.64 -9.67
CA CYS A 167 9.29 7.68 -8.67
C CYS A 167 8.01 6.97 -9.13
N ALA A 168 7.01 7.71 -9.58
CA ALA A 168 5.73 7.16 -10.00
C ALA A 168 5.90 6.20 -11.20
N LEU A 169 6.76 6.53 -12.16
CA LEU A 169 7.08 5.69 -13.32
C LEU A 169 7.83 4.42 -12.92
N ARG A 170 8.83 4.52 -12.04
CA ARG A 170 9.58 3.37 -11.54
C ARG A 170 8.67 2.39 -10.77
N GLU A 171 7.88 2.89 -9.84
CA GLU A 171 6.93 2.07 -9.06
C GLU A 171 5.88 1.41 -9.98
N PHE A 172 5.44 2.14 -11.01
CA PHE A 172 4.55 1.57 -12.03
C PHE A 172 5.21 0.39 -12.75
N GLU A 173 6.45 0.52 -13.21
CA GLU A 173 7.17 -0.59 -13.88
C GLU A 173 7.39 -1.77 -12.93
N GLU A 174 7.79 -1.51 -11.68
CA GLU A 174 8.04 -2.54 -10.67
C GLU A 174 6.76 -3.31 -10.32
N GLU A 175 5.67 -2.60 -10.00
CA GLU A 175 4.41 -3.21 -9.53
C GLU A 175 3.56 -3.80 -10.66
N THR A 176 3.73 -3.37 -11.91
CA THR A 176 2.89 -3.83 -13.03
C THR A 176 3.61 -4.65 -14.09
N GLY A 177 4.94 -4.50 -14.21
CA GLY A 177 5.73 -5.12 -15.27
C GLY A 177 5.59 -4.44 -16.64
N TYR A 178 4.74 -3.42 -16.80
CA TYR A 178 4.69 -2.60 -18.01
C TYR A 178 5.82 -1.59 -18.02
N TYR A 179 6.20 -1.11 -19.19
CA TYR A 179 7.26 -0.11 -19.35
C TYR A 179 6.69 1.30 -19.42
N GLN A 180 7.42 2.28 -18.87
CA GLN A 180 7.04 3.70 -18.96
C GLN A 180 6.88 4.20 -20.41
N LYS A 181 7.61 3.62 -21.37
CA LYS A 181 7.48 3.94 -22.81
C LYS A 181 6.10 3.62 -23.40
N ASP A 182 5.33 2.75 -22.72
CA ASP A 182 4.00 2.34 -23.16
C ASP A 182 2.92 3.31 -22.64
N LEU A 183 3.33 4.32 -21.86
CA LEU A 183 2.48 5.34 -21.28
C LEU A 183 2.57 6.67 -22.01
N ILE A 184 1.44 7.32 -22.18
CA ILE A 184 1.34 8.73 -22.58
C ILE A 184 0.87 9.50 -21.36
N ILE A 185 1.79 10.25 -20.72
CA ILE A 185 1.47 11.07 -19.54
C ILE A 185 0.59 12.25 -19.95
N VAL A 186 -0.43 12.54 -19.14
CA VAL A 186 -1.28 13.71 -19.32
C VAL A 186 -0.60 14.92 -18.68
N ASP A 187 0.15 15.69 -19.47
CA ASP A 187 1.05 16.74 -18.98
C ASP A 187 0.36 17.96 -18.39
N ASN A 188 -0.84 18.30 -18.85
CA ASN A 188 -1.56 19.52 -18.45
C ASN A 188 -2.49 19.31 -17.25
N LEU A 189 -2.36 18.19 -16.54
CA LEU A 189 -3.12 17.88 -15.36
C LEU A 189 -2.22 17.87 -14.12
N LEU A 190 -2.62 18.58 -13.08
CA LEU A 190 -1.94 18.46 -11.79
C LEU A 190 -2.16 17.06 -11.21
N PRO A 191 -1.16 16.51 -10.49
CA PRO A 191 -1.33 15.22 -9.84
C PRO A 191 -2.54 15.22 -8.90
N LEU A 192 -3.36 14.18 -8.98
CA LEU A 192 -4.48 13.99 -8.08
C LEU A 192 -3.97 13.48 -6.72
N GLU A 193 -4.60 13.94 -5.65
CA GLU A 193 -4.13 13.64 -4.30
C GLU A 193 -5.23 12.97 -3.47
N GLU A 194 -4.85 11.95 -2.73
CA GLU A 194 -5.64 11.43 -1.60
C GLU A 194 -4.85 11.62 -0.30
N ILE A 195 -5.53 12.08 0.75
CA ILE A 195 -4.94 12.28 2.09
C ILE A 195 -5.84 11.57 3.09
N PHE A 196 -5.25 10.69 3.90
CA PHE A 196 -5.99 9.92 4.89
C PHE A 196 -5.14 9.60 6.12
N ILE A 197 -5.79 9.14 7.19
CA ILE A 197 -5.13 8.62 8.39
C ILE A 197 -5.28 7.09 8.37
N GLY A 198 -4.17 6.38 8.43
CA GLY A 198 -4.15 4.92 8.50
C GLY A 198 -4.54 4.41 9.88
N SER A 199 -4.81 3.09 9.99
CA SER A 199 -5.10 2.37 11.25
C SER A 199 -3.98 2.52 12.29
N ASN A 200 -2.74 2.75 11.85
CA ASN A 200 -1.58 3.04 12.68
C ASN A 200 -1.47 4.51 13.14
N HIS A 201 -2.52 5.30 12.96
CA HIS A 201 -2.63 6.73 13.31
C HIS A 201 -1.60 7.64 12.62
N LYS A 202 -1.02 7.21 11.49
CA LYS A 202 -0.14 8.06 10.67
C LYS A 202 -0.93 8.69 9.53
N SER A 203 -0.54 9.93 9.20
CA SER A 203 -1.09 10.62 8.04
C SER A 203 -0.34 10.20 6.76
N TYR A 204 -1.09 9.86 5.75
CA TYR A 204 -0.60 9.45 4.44
C TYR A 204 -1.11 10.39 3.35
N LYS A 205 -0.30 10.54 2.31
CA LYS A 205 -0.64 11.29 1.11
C LYS A 205 -0.19 10.48 -0.10
N HIS A 206 -1.11 10.21 -1.01
CA HIS A 206 -0.75 9.63 -2.31
C HIS A 206 -0.97 10.68 -3.40
N LYS A 207 0.00 10.80 -4.30
CA LYS A 207 -0.05 11.66 -5.47
C LYS A 207 -0.03 10.80 -6.72
N TYR A 208 -1.02 10.97 -7.56
CA TYR A 208 -1.17 10.20 -8.78
C TYR A 208 -1.07 11.09 -10.02
N PHE A 209 -0.18 10.75 -10.91
CA PHE A 209 -0.18 11.26 -12.28
C PHE A 209 -1.17 10.45 -13.11
N LEU A 210 -1.76 11.07 -14.12
CA LEU A 210 -2.67 10.39 -15.03
C LEU A 210 -1.92 10.03 -16.32
N ALA A 211 -2.11 8.82 -16.82
CA ALA A 211 -1.50 8.36 -18.07
C ALA A 211 -2.49 7.54 -18.89
N TYR A 212 -2.39 7.68 -20.21
CA TYR A 212 -3.09 6.84 -21.18
C TYR A 212 -2.19 5.69 -21.63
N MET A 213 -2.78 4.50 -21.80
CA MET A 213 -2.14 3.34 -22.40
C MET A 213 -3.01 2.81 -23.53
N ASN A 214 -2.38 2.46 -24.65
CA ASN A 214 -3.09 1.86 -25.77
C ASN A 214 -3.74 0.52 -25.37
N SER A 215 -4.99 0.31 -25.76
CA SER A 215 -5.79 -0.88 -25.44
C SER A 215 -5.23 -2.20 -25.99
N ASN A 216 -4.29 -2.15 -26.94
CA ASN A 216 -3.71 -3.33 -27.59
C ASN A 216 -2.56 -3.98 -26.79
N ILE A 217 -2.23 -3.45 -25.61
CA ILE A 217 -1.18 -4.04 -24.78
C ILE A 217 -1.82 -5.03 -23.80
N ASP A 218 -1.47 -6.30 -23.93
CA ASP A 218 -1.94 -7.38 -23.06
C ASP A 218 -1.39 -7.25 -21.64
N ILE A 219 -2.09 -7.82 -20.67
CA ILE A 219 -1.61 -7.90 -19.27
C ILE A 219 -0.33 -8.76 -19.27
N LEU A 220 0.76 -8.15 -18.80
CA LEU A 220 2.02 -8.84 -18.61
C LEU A 220 1.99 -9.60 -17.28
N GLU A 221 2.36 -10.90 -17.31
CA GLU A 221 2.50 -11.70 -16.06
C GLU A 221 3.84 -11.45 -15.35
N LYS A 222 4.52 -10.33 -15.63
CA LYS A 222 5.87 -9.99 -15.14
C LYS A 222 5.89 -8.93 -14.04
N PHE A 223 4.87 -8.85 -13.23
CA PHE A 223 4.82 -7.92 -12.11
C PHE A 223 5.57 -8.44 -10.88
N GLN A 224 5.88 -7.56 -9.95
CA GLN A 224 6.58 -7.88 -8.71
C GLN A 224 5.70 -8.73 -7.77
N ILE A 225 5.78 -10.05 -7.90
CA ILE A 225 4.97 -11.03 -7.15
C ILE A 225 5.16 -10.96 -5.62
N THR A 226 6.18 -10.27 -5.14
CA THR A 226 6.43 -10.04 -3.70
C THR A 226 5.48 -9.01 -3.10
N GLU A 227 4.94 -8.11 -3.89
CA GLU A 227 4.06 -7.02 -3.45
C GLU A 227 2.67 -7.05 -4.09
N VAL A 228 2.58 -7.56 -5.31
CA VAL A 228 1.35 -7.61 -6.12
C VAL A 228 0.93 -9.06 -6.35
N SER A 229 -0.34 -9.36 -6.14
CA SER A 229 -0.92 -10.69 -6.40
C SER A 229 -1.72 -10.76 -7.70
N LYS A 230 -2.23 -9.64 -8.20
CA LYS A 230 -3.03 -9.57 -9.42
C LYS A 230 -3.02 -8.16 -10.02
N LEU A 231 -3.07 -8.10 -11.35
CA LEU A 231 -3.37 -6.90 -12.15
C LEU A 231 -4.73 -7.09 -12.81
N ASP A 232 -5.49 -6.01 -12.95
CA ASP A 232 -6.77 -6.07 -13.65
C ASP A 232 -7.17 -4.70 -14.20
N TRP A 233 -7.77 -4.69 -15.39
CA TRP A 233 -8.40 -3.52 -15.97
C TRP A 233 -9.86 -3.44 -15.53
N LYS A 234 -10.24 -2.34 -14.94
CA LYS A 234 -11.56 -2.15 -14.31
C LYS A 234 -12.22 -0.88 -14.78
N THR A 235 -13.51 -0.96 -15.05
CA THR A 235 -14.36 0.22 -15.21
C THR A 235 -14.43 1.01 -13.89
N VAL A 236 -14.88 2.27 -13.93
CA VAL A 236 -15.02 3.09 -12.71
C VAL A 236 -15.90 2.41 -11.65
N ASP A 237 -17.00 1.79 -12.05
CA ASP A 237 -17.91 1.10 -11.13
C ASP A 237 -17.23 -0.12 -10.46
N GLU A 238 -16.45 -0.89 -11.23
CA GLU A 238 -15.68 -2.02 -10.71
C GLU A 238 -14.57 -1.54 -9.77
N CYS A 239 -13.89 -0.43 -10.08
CA CYS A 239 -12.92 0.21 -9.18
C CYS A 239 -13.58 0.61 -7.85
N ILE A 240 -14.70 1.33 -7.90
CA ILE A 240 -15.45 1.75 -6.69
C ILE A 240 -15.89 0.56 -5.86
N LYS A 241 -16.29 -0.54 -6.51
CA LYS A 241 -16.76 -1.76 -5.84
C LYS A 241 -15.61 -2.52 -5.17
N CYS A 242 -14.44 -2.63 -5.80
CA CYS A 242 -13.30 -3.39 -5.25
C CYS A 242 -12.46 -2.58 -4.23
N ILE A 243 -12.46 -1.25 -4.30
CA ILE A 243 -11.83 -0.40 -3.28
C ILE A 243 -12.58 -0.53 -1.96
N ARG A 244 -11.86 -0.75 -0.87
CA ARG A 244 -12.43 -0.89 0.47
C ARG A 244 -13.39 0.26 0.80
N PRO A 245 -14.53 0.00 1.47
CA PRO A 245 -15.55 1.03 1.76
C PRO A 245 -15.01 2.24 2.51
N TYR A 246 -14.02 2.03 3.38
CA TYR A 246 -13.41 3.09 4.19
C TYR A 246 -12.37 3.95 3.45
N HIS A 247 -11.93 3.57 2.25
CA HIS A 247 -11.04 4.37 1.40
C HIS A 247 -11.81 5.37 0.53
N LEU A 248 -12.54 6.28 1.18
CA LEU A 248 -13.43 7.23 0.51
C LEU A 248 -12.65 8.17 -0.42
N GLU A 249 -11.46 8.60 0.00
CA GLU A 249 -10.64 9.53 -0.79
C GLU A 249 -10.16 8.88 -2.11
N LYS A 250 -9.78 7.61 -2.08
CA LYS A 250 -9.41 6.86 -3.29
C LYS A 250 -10.60 6.72 -4.26
N LYS A 251 -11.80 6.46 -3.72
CA LYS A 251 -13.03 6.41 -4.54
C LYS A 251 -13.33 7.74 -5.20
N LYS A 252 -13.15 8.86 -4.46
CA LYS A 252 -13.31 10.21 -5.03
C LYS A 252 -12.31 10.49 -6.14
N VAL A 253 -11.03 10.10 -5.95
CA VAL A 253 -9.99 10.30 -6.97
C VAL A 253 -10.40 9.63 -8.28
N ILE A 254 -10.77 8.34 -8.27
CA ILE A 254 -11.13 7.65 -9.52
C ILE A 254 -12.41 8.19 -10.14
N GLN A 255 -13.39 8.58 -9.34
CA GLN A 255 -14.64 9.18 -9.83
C GLN A 255 -14.39 10.52 -10.49
N ASN A 256 -13.54 11.37 -9.91
CA ASN A 256 -13.15 12.65 -10.49
C ASN A 256 -12.40 12.45 -11.82
N ILE A 257 -11.49 11.48 -11.90
CA ILE A 257 -10.79 11.16 -13.14
C ILE A 257 -11.80 10.73 -14.23
N ASN A 258 -12.70 9.81 -13.90
CA ASN A 258 -13.68 9.33 -14.87
C ASN A 258 -14.54 10.47 -15.41
N ASN A 259 -15.04 11.36 -14.54
CA ASN A 259 -15.82 12.53 -14.94
C ASN A 259 -15.00 13.47 -15.85
N LEU A 260 -13.71 13.70 -15.52
CA LEU A 260 -12.82 14.52 -16.36
C LEU A 260 -12.62 13.91 -17.74
N LEU A 261 -12.43 12.59 -17.83
CA LEU A 261 -12.22 11.90 -19.11
C LEU A 261 -13.50 11.85 -19.96
N GLU A 262 -14.68 11.80 -19.34
CA GLU A 262 -15.96 11.88 -20.04
C GLU A 262 -16.24 13.31 -20.57
N GLU A 263 -15.81 14.33 -19.82
CA GLU A 263 -16.03 15.73 -20.18
C GLU A 263 -14.96 16.26 -21.16
N TYR A 264 -13.70 15.84 -21.00
CA TYR A 264 -12.57 16.35 -21.77
C TYR A 264 -11.77 15.21 -22.43
N ARG A 265 -11.25 15.49 -23.65
CA ARG A 265 -10.28 14.60 -24.30
C ARG A 265 -8.86 15.13 -24.05
N PHE A 266 -8.01 14.32 -23.42
CA PHE A 266 -6.64 14.68 -23.03
C PHE A 266 -5.54 13.98 -23.84
N TYR A 267 -5.88 13.25 -24.90
CA TYR A 267 -4.96 12.43 -25.70
C TYR A 267 -5.25 12.49 -27.19
#